data_6db84cd61782efb96061761efbaaa63a
#
_entry.id   6db84cd61782efb96061761efbaaa63a
#
_cell.length_a   1.000
_cell.length_b   1.000
_cell.length_c   1.000
_cell.angle_alpha   90.00
_cell.angle_beta   90.00
_cell.angle_gamma   90.00
#
_symmetry.space_group_name_H-M   'P 1'
#
loop_
_entity.id
_entity.type
_entity.pdbx_description
1 polymer ?
#
loop_
_entity_poly.entity_id
_entity_poly.type
_entity_poly.pdbx_seq_one_letter_code
_entity_poly.pdbx_strand_id
1 'polypeptide(L)'
;DVSQARIWEEFEKAFEQVKDFSLYYNLLNELELWEEIFDQNRVTFKDIKSEYLEVYIAFLLKGNSGDDLMDKLVQTYKISSDFSKKVVFLNKMQLFSSDNVFSAYKSKVACHIQNDIILDWFKVLNINNVAFKEFYKFLDYRPSVSAQDLMSKGFKGKPLGDEIERLEAEAFKK
;
A
#
# COMPACT_ATOMS: atom_id res chain seq x y z
N ASP A 1 10.50 -10.65 -28.52
CA ASP A 1 10.02 -10.63 -27.15
C ASP A 1 10.22 -9.24 -26.56
N VAL A 2 9.16 -8.66 -26.00
CA VAL A 2 9.22 -7.38 -25.28
C VAL A 2 9.56 -7.65 -23.82
N SER A 3 10.53 -6.93 -23.25
CA SER A 3 10.90 -7.13 -21.85
C SER A 3 9.80 -6.64 -20.90
N GLN A 4 9.66 -7.27 -19.73
CA GLN A 4 8.70 -6.86 -18.70
C GLN A 4 8.92 -5.40 -18.25
N ALA A 5 10.18 -4.96 -18.16
CA ALA A 5 10.48 -3.56 -17.83
C ALA A 5 9.89 -2.58 -18.85
N ARG A 6 9.98 -2.90 -20.15
CA ARG A 6 9.41 -2.05 -21.20
C ARG A 6 7.90 -2.08 -21.22
N ILE A 7 7.26 -3.22 -20.91
CA ILE A 7 5.82 -3.31 -20.75
C ILE A 7 5.37 -2.40 -19.61
N TRP A 8 6.08 -2.41 -18.49
CA TRP A 8 5.78 -1.56 -17.35
C TRP A 8 5.94 -0.06 -17.68
N GLU A 9 7.02 0.34 -18.35
CA GLU A 9 7.23 1.73 -18.79
C GLU A 9 6.08 2.24 -19.68
N GLU A 10 5.62 1.42 -20.63
CA GLU A 10 4.49 1.79 -21.48
C GLU A 10 3.17 1.87 -20.69
N PHE A 11 3.02 1.04 -19.67
CA PHE A 11 1.87 1.06 -18.77
C PHE A 11 1.84 2.35 -17.92
N GLU A 12 2.96 2.78 -17.36
CA GLU A 12 3.10 4.06 -16.65
C GLU A 12 2.78 5.24 -17.56
N LYS A 13 3.34 5.28 -18.77
CA LYS A 13 3.04 6.33 -19.77
C LYS A 13 1.56 6.37 -20.13
N ALA A 14 0.94 5.20 -20.34
CA ALA A 14 -0.48 5.14 -20.65
C ALA A 14 -1.32 5.71 -19.50
N PHE A 15 -0.97 5.40 -18.26
CA PHE A 15 -1.64 5.96 -17.08
C PHE A 15 -1.56 7.49 -17.02
N GLU A 16 -0.40 8.06 -17.32
CA GLU A 16 -0.21 9.51 -17.34
C GLU A 16 -1.01 10.22 -18.46
N GLN A 17 -1.26 9.52 -19.56
CA GLN A 17 -1.89 10.10 -20.75
C GLN A 17 -3.42 9.92 -20.80
N VAL A 18 -3.95 8.87 -20.19
CA VAL A 18 -5.39 8.60 -20.21
C VAL A 18 -6.11 9.27 -19.05
N LYS A 19 -7.25 9.90 -19.34
CA LYS A 19 -8.09 10.54 -18.31
C LYS A 19 -8.84 9.53 -17.44
N ASP A 20 -9.08 8.35 -17.97
CA ASP A 20 -9.81 7.27 -17.31
C ASP A 20 -9.06 5.95 -17.54
N PHE A 21 -8.28 5.58 -16.54
CA PHE A 21 -7.47 4.37 -16.58
C PHE A 21 -8.32 3.09 -16.66
N SER A 22 -9.58 3.13 -16.20
CA SER A 22 -10.48 1.99 -16.30
C SER A 22 -10.80 1.63 -17.75
N LEU A 23 -10.84 2.61 -18.66
CA LEU A 23 -11.01 2.37 -20.10
C LEU A 23 -9.81 1.69 -20.70
N TYR A 24 -8.59 2.12 -20.34
CA TYR A 24 -7.35 1.50 -20.79
C TYR A 24 -7.25 0.04 -20.31
N TYR A 25 -7.55 -0.19 -19.03
CA TYR A 25 -7.59 -1.53 -18.47
C TYR A 25 -8.62 -2.43 -19.17
N ASN A 26 -9.83 -1.94 -19.42
CA ASN A 26 -10.87 -2.70 -20.13
C ASN A 26 -10.42 -3.08 -21.54
N LEU A 27 -9.74 -2.17 -22.24
CA LEU A 27 -9.17 -2.46 -23.55
C LEU A 27 -8.11 -3.58 -23.48
N LEU A 28 -7.22 -3.55 -22.49
CA LEU A 28 -6.23 -4.63 -22.30
C LEU A 28 -6.90 -5.98 -22.03
N ASN A 29 -8.01 -5.98 -21.27
CA ASN A 29 -8.79 -7.21 -21.03
C ASN A 29 -9.50 -7.71 -22.28
N GLU A 30 -10.10 -6.82 -23.08
CA GLU A 30 -10.76 -7.17 -24.35
C GLU A 30 -9.76 -7.78 -25.36
N LEU A 31 -8.51 -7.29 -25.32
CA LEU A 31 -7.43 -7.80 -26.17
C LEU A 31 -6.70 -9.00 -25.55
N GLU A 32 -7.16 -9.52 -24.41
CA GLU A 32 -6.54 -10.64 -23.65
C GLU A 32 -5.08 -10.38 -23.23
N LEU A 33 -4.62 -9.13 -23.30
CA LEU A 33 -3.25 -8.74 -22.96
C LEU A 33 -2.99 -8.67 -21.45
N TRP A 34 -4.03 -8.48 -20.65
CA TRP A 34 -3.90 -8.33 -19.22
C TRP A 34 -3.32 -9.57 -18.53
N GLU A 35 -3.83 -10.75 -18.88
CA GLU A 35 -3.35 -12.04 -18.35
C GLU A 35 -1.90 -12.31 -18.78
N GLU A 36 -1.55 -11.95 -20.00
CA GLU A 36 -0.18 -12.07 -20.54
C GLU A 36 0.81 -11.15 -19.79
N ILE A 37 0.37 -9.95 -19.37
CA ILE A 37 1.23 -8.98 -18.71
C ILE A 37 1.42 -9.32 -17.24
N PHE A 38 0.33 -9.63 -16.53
CA PHE A 38 0.32 -9.71 -15.07
C PHE A 38 0.06 -11.10 -14.51
N ASP A 39 -0.08 -12.13 -15.35
CA ASP A 39 -0.35 -13.53 -14.91
C ASP A 39 -1.47 -13.58 -13.86
N GLN A 40 -2.55 -12.83 -14.08
CA GLN A 40 -3.64 -12.63 -13.14
C GLN A 40 -4.99 -12.78 -13.81
N ASN A 41 -5.93 -13.40 -13.11
CA ASN A 41 -7.32 -13.48 -13.53
C ASN A 41 -7.93 -12.08 -13.70
N ARG A 42 -8.88 -11.97 -14.63
CA ARG A 42 -9.61 -10.72 -14.91
C ARG A 42 -10.25 -10.15 -13.66
N VAL A 43 -9.90 -8.93 -13.31
CA VAL A 43 -10.57 -8.15 -12.26
C VAL A 43 -11.47 -7.12 -12.94
N THR A 44 -12.68 -6.96 -12.46
CA THR A 44 -13.61 -5.95 -13.01
C THR A 44 -13.37 -4.61 -12.30
N PHE A 45 -12.90 -3.60 -13.04
CA PHE A 45 -12.68 -2.23 -12.53
C PHE A 45 -13.89 -1.31 -12.67
N LYS A 46 -15.10 -1.84 -12.69
CA LYS A 46 -16.29 -1.06 -13.04
C LYS A 46 -16.46 0.25 -12.26
N ASP A 47 -15.87 0.36 -11.07
CA ASP A 47 -16.15 1.46 -10.17
C ASP A 47 -14.90 2.09 -9.52
N ILE A 48 -13.69 1.79 -10.02
CA ILE A 48 -12.48 2.37 -9.45
C ILE A 48 -12.11 3.62 -10.22
N LYS A 49 -12.13 4.76 -9.52
CA LYS A 49 -11.58 6.03 -10.00
C LYS A 49 -10.48 6.46 -9.04
N SER A 50 -9.26 6.49 -9.52
CA SER A 50 -8.09 6.96 -8.78
C SER A 50 -7.22 7.82 -9.67
N GLU A 51 -6.56 8.81 -9.07
CA GLU A 51 -5.51 9.60 -9.72
C GLU A 51 -4.12 8.97 -9.52
N TYR A 52 -4.04 7.83 -8.81
CA TYR A 52 -2.78 7.19 -8.41
C TYR A 52 -2.69 5.77 -8.97
N LEU A 53 -1.61 5.52 -9.72
CA LEU A 53 -1.34 4.20 -10.29
C LEU A 53 -1.12 3.15 -9.20
N GLU A 54 -0.49 3.54 -8.08
CA GLU A 54 -0.29 2.67 -6.91
C GLU A 54 -1.60 2.09 -6.39
N VAL A 55 -2.68 2.88 -6.42
CA VAL A 55 -4.03 2.45 -5.98
C VAL A 55 -4.61 1.42 -6.93
N TYR A 56 -4.50 1.62 -8.25
CA TYR A 56 -4.95 0.63 -9.23
C TYR A 56 -4.20 -0.69 -9.10
N ILE A 57 -2.87 -0.64 -9.01
CA ILE A 57 -2.04 -1.85 -8.88
C ILE A 57 -2.28 -2.55 -7.54
N ALA A 58 -2.42 -1.80 -6.43
CA ALA A 58 -2.77 -2.37 -5.13
C ALA A 58 -4.14 -3.07 -5.16
N PHE A 59 -5.11 -2.51 -5.87
CA PHE A 59 -6.43 -3.14 -6.02
C PHE A 59 -6.38 -4.43 -6.83
N LEU A 60 -5.66 -4.42 -7.95
CA LEU A 60 -5.46 -5.59 -8.80
C LEU A 60 -4.83 -6.76 -8.07
N LEU A 61 -3.86 -6.45 -7.21
CA LEU A 61 -3.07 -7.43 -6.48
C LEU A 61 -3.61 -7.68 -5.07
N LYS A 62 -4.85 -7.24 -4.80
CA LYS A 62 -5.52 -7.43 -3.52
C LYS A 62 -5.61 -8.92 -3.16
N GLY A 63 -5.16 -9.24 -1.94
CA GLY A 63 -5.18 -10.62 -1.42
C GLY A 63 -3.86 -11.38 -1.58
N ASN A 64 -2.86 -10.80 -2.26
CA ASN A 64 -1.51 -11.37 -2.27
C ASN A 64 -0.78 -11.04 -0.96
N SER A 65 0.06 -11.96 -0.47
CA SER A 65 0.83 -11.75 0.76
C SER A 65 2.01 -10.78 0.54
N GLY A 66 2.41 -10.07 1.62
CA GLY A 66 3.32 -8.93 1.52
C GLY A 66 4.70 -9.22 0.92
N ASP A 67 5.37 -10.29 1.33
CA ASP A 67 6.74 -10.57 0.87
C ASP A 67 6.72 -11.19 -0.54
N ASP A 68 5.84 -12.15 -0.79
CA ASP A 68 5.63 -12.73 -2.13
C ASP A 68 5.19 -11.66 -3.13
N LEU A 69 4.35 -10.70 -2.71
CA LEU A 69 3.93 -9.59 -3.55
C LEU A 69 5.10 -8.69 -3.92
N MET A 70 5.97 -8.36 -2.95
CA MET A 70 7.16 -7.53 -3.20
C MET A 70 8.10 -8.19 -4.21
N ASP A 71 8.38 -9.47 -4.05
CA ASP A 71 9.23 -10.23 -4.97
C ASP A 71 8.60 -10.30 -6.37
N LYS A 72 7.31 -10.55 -6.46
CA LYS A 72 6.58 -10.60 -7.73
C LYS A 72 6.66 -9.27 -8.47
N LEU A 73 6.42 -8.15 -7.79
CA LEU A 73 6.49 -6.81 -8.38
C LEU A 73 7.90 -6.49 -8.91
N VAL A 74 8.92 -6.70 -8.10
CA VAL A 74 10.30 -6.32 -8.42
C VAL A 74 10.96 -7.32 -9.39
N GLN A 75 10.84 -8.63 -9.12
CA GLN A 75 11.58 -9.64 -9.85
C GLN A 75 10.88 -10.06 -11.15
N THR A 76 9.56 -10.20 -11.10
CA THR A 76 8.78 -10.65 -12.27
C THR A 76 8.40 -9.48 -13.16
N TYR A 77 7.72 -8.47 -12.62
CA TYR A 77 7.21 -7.35 -13.42
C TYR A 77 8.20 -6.21 -13.60
N LYS A 78 9.37 -6.27 -12.94
CA LYS A 78 10.45 -5.27 -13.04
C LYS A 78 10.01 -3.86 -12.63
N ILE A 79 9.03 -3.78 -11.75
CA ILE A 79 8.54 -2.52 -11.17
C ILE A 79 9.57 -2.00 -10.16
N SER A 80 9.74 -0.69 -10.08
CA SER A 80 10.71 -0.09 -9.16
C SER A 80 10.42 -0.48 -7.70
N SER A 81 11.48 -0.64 -6.91
CA SER A 81 11.35 -1.00 -5.49
C SER A 81 10.53 0.01 -4.69
N ASP A 82 10.66 1.32 -5.01
CA ASP A 82 9.94 2.36 -4.27
C ASP A 82 8.44 2.34 -4.59
N PHE A 83 8.06 2.15 -5.83
CA PHE A 83 6.66 1.95 -6.21
C PHE A 83 6.09 0.68 -5.59
N SER A 84 6.83 -0.42 -5.66
CA SER A 84 6.42 -1.73 -5.11
C SER A 84 6.19 -1.67 -3.60
N LYS A 85 7.04 -0.96 -2.84
CA LYS A 85 6.84 -0.74 -1.39
C LYS A 85 5.52 -0.03 -1.08
N LYS A 86 5.14 0.97 -1.89
CA LYS A 86 3.85 1.68 -1.73
C LYS A 86 2.67 0.75 -1.98
N VAL A 87 2.71 -0.05 -3.06
CA VAL A 87 1.66 -1.04 -3.37
C VAL A 87 1.51 -2.06 -2.26
N VAL A 88 2.62 -2.62 -1.77
CA VAL A 88 2.63 -3.58 -0.64
C VAL A 88 2.08 -2.94 0.62
N PHE A 89 2.45 -1.69 0.91
CA PHE A 89 1.92 -0.94 2.05
C PHE A 89 0.40 -0.80 1.96
N LEU A 90 -0.14 -0.36 0.81
CA LEU A 90 -1.59 -0.21 0.61
C LEU A 90 -2.34 -1.53 0.83
N ASN A 91 -1.80 -2.65 0.33
CA ASN A 91 -2.39 -3.97 0.57
C ASN A 91 -2.37 -4.35 2.07
N LYS A 92 -1.29 -4.08 2.79
CA LYS A 92 -1.18 -4.32 4.24
C LYS A 92 -2.12 -3.43 5.06
N MET A 93 -2.44 -2.22 4.60
CA MET A 93 -3.34 -1.30 5.30
C MET A 93 -4.77 -1.83 5.47
N GLN A 94 -5.20 -2.83 4.72
CA GLN A 94 -6.48 -3.51 4.93
C GLN A 94 -6.54 -4.25 6.28
N LEU A 95 -5.37 -4.56 6.85
CA LEU A 95 -5.22 -5.25 8.14
C LEU A 95 -4.87 -4.27 9.28
N PHE A 96 -4.97 -2.96 9.02
CA PHE A 96 -4.68 -1.95 10.03
C PHE A 96 -5.65 -2.02 11.21
N SER A 97 -5.10 -1.95 12.40
CA SER A 97 -5.83 -1.81 13.66
C SER A 97 -5.08 -0.90 14.63
N SER A 98 -5.76 -0.43 15.67
CA SER A 98 -5.13 0.37 16.72
C SER A 98 -3.95 -0.34 17.42
N ASP A 99 -3.91 -1.67 17.39
CA ASP A 99 -2.86 -2.45 18.04
C ASP A 99 -1.54 -2.46 17.27
N ASN A 100 -1.58 -2.19 15.95
CA ASN A 100 -0.38 -2.17 15.10
C ASN A 100 -0.05 -0.77 14.53
N VAL A 101 -0.58 0.31 15.14
CA VAL A 101 -0.42 1.68 14.65
C VAL A 101 1.03 2.10 14.44
N PHE A 102 1.90 1.79 15.39
CA PHE A 102 3.31 2.16 15.30
C PHE A 102 4.04 1.40 14.18
N SER A 103 3.75 0.12 14.01
CA SER A 103 4.27 -0.68 12.89
C SER A 103 3.79 -0.16 11.54
N ALA A 104 2.49 0.18 11.43
CA ALA A 104 1.94 0.80 10.23
C ALA A 104 2.58 2.16 9.93
N TYR A 105 2.80 2.99 10.95
CA TYR A 105 3.52 4.25 10.83
C TYR A 105 4.96 4.07 10.33
N LYS A 106 5.72 3.14 10.92
CA LYS A 106 7.08 2.83 10.45
C LYS A 106 7.08 2.42 8.98
N SER A 107 6.14 1.57 8.60
CA SER A 107 6.00 1.12 7.21
C SER A 107 5.64 2.26 6.26
N LYS A 108 4.74 3.17 6.66
CA LYS A 108 4.39 4.39 5.91
C LYS A 108 5.61 5.27 5.66
N VAL A 109 6.40 5.52 6.69
CA VAL A 109 7.62 6.33 6.60
C VAL A 109 8.66 5.66 5.69
N ALA A 110 8.84 4.34 5.82
CA ALA A 110 9.82 3.57 5.06
C ALA A 110 9.52 3.51 3.56
N CYS A 111 8.25 3.58 3.15
CA CYS A 111 7.86 3.58 1.73
C CYS A 111 7.61 4.99 1.17
N HIS A 112 7.77 6.05 1.97
CA HIS A 112 7.55 7.45 1.57
C HIS A 112 6.20 7.71 0.91
N ILE A 113 5.14 6.96 1.29
CA ILE A 113 3.81 7.12 0.71
C ILE A 113 3.11 8.37 1.25
N GLN A 114 2.48 9.10 0.35
CA GLN A 114 1.74 10.33 0.64
C GLN A 114 0.36 10.01 1.22
N ASN A 115 -0.15 10.89 2.08
CA ASN A 115 -1.46 10.72 2.70
C ASN A 115 -2.59 10.65 1.67
N ASP A 116 -2.49 11.42 0.58
CA ASP A 116 -3.51 11.48 -0.46
C ASP A 116 -3.69 10.13 -1.18
N ILE A 117 -2.59 9.41 -1.44
CA ILE A 117 -2.63 8.05 -2.01
C ILE A 117 -3.34 7.09 -1.05
N ILE A 118 -3.04 7.19 0.24
CA ILE A 118 -3.67 6.35 1.27
C ILE A 118 -5.16 6.65 1.39
N LEU A 119 -5.54 7.94 1.39
CA LEU A 119 -6.94 8.38 1.43
C LEU A 119 -7.72 7.85 0.22
N ASP A 120 -7.12 7.92 -0.95
CA ASP A 120 -7.74 7.45 -2.18
C ASP A 120 -7.93 5.92 -2.18
N TRP A 121 -6.95 5.18 -1.68
CA TRP A 121 -7.06 3.74 -1.48
C TRP A 121 -8.28 3.34 -0.64
N PHE A 122 -8.53 4.06 0.46
CA PHE A 122 -9.68 3.78 1.32
C PHE A 122 -11.03 4.13 0.68
N LYS A 123 -11.07 5.17 -0.15
CA LYS A 123 -12.26 5.47 -0.96
C LYS A 123 -12.55 4.32 -1.92
N VAL A 124 -11.54 3.83 -2.63
CA VAL A 124 -11.66 2.71 -3.57
C VAL A 124 -12.13 1.43 -2.88
N LEU A 125 -11.66 1.15 -1.67
CA LEU A 125 -12.11 0.00 -0.90
C LEU A 125 -13.53 0.12 -0.33
N ASN A 126 -14.15 1.29 -0.41
CA ASN A 126 -15.47 1.59 0.13
C ASN A 126 -15.60 1.17 1.61
N ILE A 127 -14.55 1.43 2.40
CA ILE A 127 -14.48 1.06 3.81
C ILE A 127 -15.38 2.00 4.62
N ASN A 128 -16.37 1.43 5.32
CA ASN A 128 -17.39 2.15 6.09
C ASN A 128 -16.83 3.06 7.19
N ASN A 129 -17.59 4.13 7.49
CA ASN A 129 -17.28 5.28 8.33
C ASN A 129 -16.62 5.03 9.71
N VAL A 130 -16.68 3.84 10.32
CA VAL A 130 -16.10 3.58 11.65
C VAL A 130 -14.61 3.27 11.54
N ALA A 131 -14.21 2.43 10.60
CA ALA A 131 -12.79 2.17 10.27
C ALA A 131 -12.12 3.45 9.75
N PHE A 132 -12.89 4.34 9.12
CA PHE A 132 -12.46 5.61 8.58
C PHE A 132 -12.02 6.61 9.66
N LYS A 133 -12.64 6.63 10.84
CA LYS A 133 -12.24 7.53 11.93
C LYS A 133 -10.89 7.17 12.54
N GLU A 134 -10.63 5.89 12.78
CA GLU A 134 -9.32 5.43 13.26
C GLU A 134 -8.24 5.65 12.20
N PHE A 135 -8.63 5.52 10.95
CA PHE A 135 -7.74 5.76 9.83
C PHE A 135 -7.33 7.24 9.69
N TYR A 136 -8.26 8.19 9.82
CA TYR A 136 -7.89 9.61 9.86
C TYR A 136 -6.97 9.92 11.03
N LYS A 137 -7.24 9.36 12.20
CA LYS A 137 -6.33 9.44 13.36
C LYS A 137 -4.92 8.93 12.99
N PHE A 138 -4.82 7.81 12.26
CA PHE A 138 -3.54 7.28 11.82
C PHE A 138 -2.79 8.23 10.88
N LEU A 139 -3.45 8.91 9.97
CA LEU A 139 -2.80 9.84 9.04
C LEU A 139 -2.06 10.97 9.77
N ASP A 140 -2.65 11.46 10.85
CA ASP A 140 -2.10 12.53 11.69
C ASP A 140 -1.25 12.00 12.86
N TYR A 141 -1.13 10.68 12.97
CA TYR A 141 -0.40 10.04 14.05
C TYR A 141 1.06 10.49 14.10
N ARG A 142 1.51 10.79 15.31
CA ARG A 142 2.91 11.07 15.63
C ARG A 142 3.31 10.21 16.82
N PRO A 143 4.45 9.49 16.75
CA PRO A 143 4.97 8.74 17.89
C PRO A 143 5.17 9.66 19.10
N SER A 144 4.71 9.20 20.25
CA SER A 144 4.77 9.93 21.52
C SER A 144 5.73 9.30 22.52
N VAL A 145 6.12 8.04 22.33
CA VAL A 145 6.95 7.28 23.24
C VAL A 145 8.44 7.55 22.98
N SER A 146 9.15 7.99 24.00
CA SER A 146 10.60 8.21 23.95
C SER A 146 11.36 6.89 24.11
N ALA A 147 12.06 6.48 23.05
CA ALA A 147 12.96 5.33 23.13
C ALA A 147 14.07 5.55 24.17
N GLN A 148 14.55 6.79 24.32
CA GLN A 148 15.60 7.14 25.27
C GLN A 148 15.17 6.95 26.74
N ASP A 149 13.91 7.31 27.04
CA ASP A 149 13.34 7.11 28.39
C ASP A 149 13.21 5.62 28.72
N LEU A 150 12.83 4.80 27.77
CA LEU A 150 12.76 3.35 27.94
C LEU A 150 14.15 2.72 28.08
N MET A 151 15.13 3.20 27.32
CA MET A 151 16.51 2.75 27.46
C MET A 151 17.08 3.08 28.82
N SER A 152 16.75 4.25 29.41
CA SER A 152 17.12 4.62 30.77
C SER A 152 16.53 3.70 31.85
N LYS A 153 15.35 3.09 31.55
CA LYS A 153 14.67 2.08 32.38
C LYS A 153 15.19 0.65 32.14
N GLY A 154 16.22 0.49 31.31
CA GLY A 154 16.88 -0.80 31.08
C GLY A 154 16.40 -1.60 29.87
N PHE A 155 15.42 -1.12 29.11
CA PHE A 155 14.97 -1.78 27.88
C PHE A 155 16.03 -1.69 26.78
N LYS A 156 16.33 -2.81 26.10
CA LYS A 156 17.29 -2.88 25.00
C LYS A 156 16.85 -3.92 23.95
N GLY A 157 17.28 -3.72 22.69
CA GLY A 157 17.02 -4.67 21.61
C GLY A 157 15.54 -4.93 21.36
N LYS A 158 15.16 -6.18 21.15
CA LYS A 158 13.77 -6.56 20.88
C LYS A 158 12.77 -6.13 21.95
N PRO A 159 13.03 -6.34 23.29
CA PRO A 159 12.15 -5.85 24.35
C PRO A 159 11.88 -4.34 24.30
N LEU A 160 12.83 -3.53 23.86
CA LEU A 160 12.62 -2.09 23.68
C LEU A 160 11.61 -1.81 22.56
N GLY A 161 11.74 -2.50 21.43
CA GLY A 161 10.80 -2.38 20.30
C GLY A 161 9.38 -2.80 20.69
N ASP A 162 9.26 -3.94 21.35
CA ASP A 162 7.96 -4.49 21.80
C ASP A 162 7.26 -3.53 22.79
N GLU A 163 8.02 -2.92 23.73
CA GLU A 163 7.46 -1.98 24.69
C GLU A 163 7.06 -0.65 24.05
N ILE A 164 7.83 -0.14 23.05
CA ILE A 164 7.42 1.03 22.26
C ILE A 164 6.11 0.74 21.56
N GLU A 165 5.97 -0.39 20.85
CA GLU A 165 4.74 -0.74 20.14
C GLU A 165 3.54 -0.84 21.08
N ARG A 166 3.70 -1.45 22.24
CA ARG A 166 2.65 -1.56 23.26
C ARG A 166 2.19 -0.20 23.75
N LEU A 167 3.12 0.68 24.14
CA LEU A 167 2.82 2.01 24.69
C LEU A 167 2.22 2.94 23.62
N GLU A 168 2.70 2.87 22.39
CA GLU A 168 2.13 3.65 21.28
C GLU A 168 0.70 3.18 20.93
N ALA A 169 0.43 1.87 20.96
CA ALA A 169 -0.94 1.36 20.79
C ALA A 169 -1.89 1.86 21.89
N GLU A 170 -1.43 1.90 23.13
CA GLU A 170 -2.20 2.47 24.25
C GLU A 170 -2.44 3.98 24.12
N ALA A 171 -1.42 4.72 23.66
CA ALA A 171 -1.54 6.16 23.45
C ALA A 171 -2.50 6.49 22.29
N PHE A 172 -2.49 5.69 21.23
CA PHE A 172 -3.36 5.87 20.07
C PHE A 172 -4.84 5.64 20.35
N LYS A 173 -5.16 4.76 21.30
CA LYS A 173 -6.54 4.45 21.73
C LYS A 173 -7.20 5.56 22.54
N LYS A 174 -6.42 6.48 23.10
CA LYS A 174 -6.89 7.63 23.88
C LYS A 174 -7.30 8.80 22.97
#